data_ec0d2fbde4300300614a9c1e4f2b0979
#
_entry.id   ec0d2fbde4300300614a9c1e4f2b0979
#
_cell.length_a   1.000
_cell.length_b   1.000
_cell.length_c   1.000
_cell.angle_alpha   90.00
_cell.angle_beta   90.00
_cell.angle_gamma   90.00
#
_symmetry.space_group_name_H-M   'P 1'
#
loop_
_entity.id
_entity.type
_entity.pdbx_description
1 polymer ?
#
loop_
_entity_poly.entity_id
_entity_poly.type
_entity_poly.pdbx_seq_one_letter_code
_entity_poly.pdbx_strand_id
1 'polypeptide(L)'
;MNEKPVQRFGGLWNISFGFFGIQIGFALQNANMSRIFQTLGGSLDDLSYLWIAAPLTGLLVQPIIGHYSDRTWTRFGRRRPYFFAGAVLAALALFVMPDARILWFAALTLWVLDASINVSMEPFRAFVGDMLRKDQHTAGYALQTAFIGAGAVVGSLFPFVLTHLGVSGAALGGVPATVRYSFWFGGLALLLAVLWTIGTTREYNPEQMAAFGEPRLGETATHPVRALAARGLGSSFAWIAAGAGIVIAVPMLSLQKEVYLLGALLIAYGVASIAAILLARGGKGDNPLSLIVGDFAGMPTVMKRLALVQFFSWSALFIMWIYTTPVVAQYAFGASDPTSAAYNAGGDWVGVLFAVYNGVATIVALLVLPQLAARI
;
A
#
# COMPACT_ATOMS: atom_id res chain seq x y z
N MET A 1 -0.05 -11.01 35.37
CA MET A 1 0.44 -10.57 34.07
C MET A 1 0.61 -9.07 34.14
N ASN A 2 1.77 -8.56 33.80
CA ASN A 2 1.96 -7.11 33.70
C ASN A 2 1.24 -6.60 32.45
N GLU A 3 0.49 -5.51 32.57
CA GLU A 3 -0.13 -4.87 31.41
C GLU A 3 0.81 -3.87 30.76
N LYS A 4 0.64 -3.65 29.42
CA LYS A 4 1.37 -2.58 28.72
C LYS A 4 1.04 -1.22 29.37
N PRO A 5 1.99 -0.28 29.44
CA PRO A 5 1.72 1.05 29.99
C PRO A 5 0.64 1.80 29.20
N VAL A 6 -0.24 2.51 29.90
CA VAL A 6 -1.23 3.38 29.27
C VAL A 6 -0.53 4.53 28.58
N GLN A 7 -0.77 4.69 27.28
CA GLN A 7 -0.25 5.80 26.50
C GLN A 7 -1.13 7.04 26.67
N ARG A 8 -0.53 8.18 26.98
CA ARG A 8 -1.20 9.48 26.93
C ARG A 8 -1.38 9.93 25.46
N PHE A 9 -2.14 10.98 25.22
CA PHE A 9 -2.36 11.53 23.89
C PHE A 9 -1.05 11.73 23.10
N GLY A 10 -0.01 12.31 23.72
CA GLY A 10 1.29 12.48 23.09
C GLY A 10 1.98 11.16 22.69
N GLY A 11 1.78 10.08 23.46
CA GLY A 11 2.26 8.75 23.11
C GLY A 11 1.51 8.17 21.90
N LEU A 12 0.17 8.28 21.89
CA LEU A 12 -0.65 7.87 20.74
C LEU A 12 -0.28 8.66 19.48
N TRP A 13 -0.05 9.97 19.61
CA TRP A 13 0.43 10.84 18.53
C TRP A 13 1.74 10.34 17.96
N ASN A 14 2.76 10.15 18.79
CA ASN A 14 4.10 9.74 18.38
C ASN A 14 4.09 8.36 17.69
N ILE A 15 3.27 7.43 18.17
CA ILE A 15 3.13 6.08 17.61
C ILE A 15 2.49 6.13 16.21
N SER A 16 1.58 7.05 15.94
CA SER A 16 0.76 7.09 14.73
C SER A 16 1.23 8.09 13.68
N PHE A 17 2.05 9.10 14.05
CA PHE A 17 2.37 10.26 13.21
C PHE A 17 3.09 9.92 11.90
N GLY A 18 3.91 8.86 11.86
CA GLY A 18 4.58 8.45 10.63
C GLY A 18 3.63 8.14 9.47
N PHE A 19 2.38 7.73 9.77
CA PHE A 19 1.36 7.53 8.74
C PHE A 19 0.98 8.80 7.99
N PHE A 20 1.06 9.97 8.63
CA PHE A 20 0.85 11.25 7.97
C PHE A 20 1.79 11.43 6.76
N GLY A 21 3.08 11.21 6.96
CA GLY A 21 4.07 11.32 5.88
C GLY A 21 3.93 10.23 4.82
N ILE A 22 3.72 8.98 5.22
CA ILE A 22 3.50 7.87 4.28
C ILE A 22 2.31 8.18 3.37
N GLN A 23 1.23 8.72 3.93
CA GLN A 23 0.02 9.00 3.19
C GLN A 23 0.14 10.22 2.28
N ILE A 24 0.97 11.21 2.60
CA ILE A 24 1.32 12.29 1.67
C ILE A 24 1.95 11.71 0.40
N GLY A 25 2.96 10.83 0.56
CA GLY A 25 3.61 10.18 -0.58
C GLY A 25 2.63 9.36 -1.44
N PHE A 26 1.78 8.57 -0.80
CA PHE A 26 0.78 7.76 -1.47
C PHE A 26 -0.29 8.60 -2.21
N ALA A 27 -0.74 9.71 -1.60
CA ALA A 27 -1.71 10.60 -2.23
C ALA A 27 -1.12 11.34 -3.44
N LEU A 28 0.13 11.79 -3.35
CA LEU A 28 0.85 12.40 -4.48
C LEU A 28 0.96 11.44 -5.66
N GLN A 29 1.31 10.19 -5.38
CA GLN A 29 1.34 9.13 -6.37
C GLN A 29 -0.04 8.96 -7.03
N ASN A 30 -1.10 8.75 -6.26
CA ASN A 30 -2.43 8.50 -6.78
C ASN A 30 -2.99 9.66 -7.62
N ALA A 31 -2.69 10.89 -7.24
CA ALA A 31 -3.17 12.07 -7.97
C ALA A 31 -2.37 12.39 -9.24
N ASN A 32 -1.09 12.01 -9.31
CA ASN A 32 -0.20 12.55 -10.35
C ASN A 32 0.46 11.51 -11.26
N MET A 33 0.45 10.20 -10.92
CA MET A 33 1.19 9.22 -11.72
C MET A 33 0.66 9.08 -13.15
N SER A 34 -0.66 9.06 -13.35
CA SER A 34 -1.24 9.03 -14.70
C SER A 34 -0.83 10.25 -15.51
N ARG A 35 -0.79 11.43 -14.86
CA ARG A 35 -0.28 12.67 -15.48
C ARG A 35 1.19 12.55 -15.89
N ILE A 36 2.05 12.03 -15.00
CA ILE A 36 3.47 11.80 -15.29
C ILE A 36 3.63 10.84 -16.46
N PHE A 37 2.95 9.70 -16.44
CA PHE A 37 3.03 8.71 -17.50
C PHE A 37 2.60 9.27 -18.87
N GLN A 38 1.49 10.01 -18.91
CA GLN A 38 1.01 10.60 -20.15
C GLN A 38 1.93 11.73 -20.65
N THR A 39 2.50 12.55 -19.76
CA THR A 39 3.50 13.56 -20.13
C THR A 39 4.75 12.93 -20.78
N LEU A 40 5.11 11.71 -20.33
CA LEU A 40 6.23 10.94 -20.88
C LEU A 40 5.87 10.09 -22.11
N GLY A 41 4.67 10.29 -22.68
CA GLY A 41 4.22 9.61 -23.90
C GLY A 41 3.44 8.32 -23.69
N GLY A 42 3.03 7.99 -22.46
CA GLY A 42 2.14 6.87 -22.19
C GLY A 42 0.74 7.13 -22.75
N SER A 43 0.19 6.16 -23.50
CA SER A 43 -1.19 6.24 -23.97
C SER A 43 -2.19 5.92 -22.87
N LEU A 44 -3.49 6.20 -23.11
CA LEU A 44 -4.55 5.83 -22.17
C LEU A 44 -4.63 4.31 -21.97
N ASP A 45 -4.38 3.54 -23.03
CA ASP A 45 -4.39 2.08 -23.00
C ASP A 45 -3.21 1.51 -22.18
N ASP A 46 -2.09 2.22 -22.12
CA ASP A 46 -0.92 1.80 -21.35
C ASP A 46 -1.09 2.04 -19.83
N LEU A 47 -1.98 2.94 -19.41
CA LEU A 47 -2.10 3.32 -18.00
C LEU A 47 -2.42 2.15 -17.10
N SER A 48 -3.36 1.29 -17.48
CA SER A 48 -3.72 0.10 -16.70
C SER A 48 -2.52 -0.82 -16.46
N TYR A 49 -1.69 -0.98 -17.49
CA TYR A 49 -0.48 -1.80 -17.44
C TYR A 49 0.64 -1.15 -16.60
N LEU A 50 0.83 0.16 -16.74
CA LEU A 50 1.84 0.89 -15.98
C LEU A 50 1.53 0.94 -14.47
N TRP A 51 0.25 0.97 -14.10
CA TRP A 51 -0.21 0.97 -12.72
C TRP A 51 -0.22 -0.40 -12.04
N ILE A 52 0.18 -1.46 -12.75
CA ILE A 52 0.16 -2.83 -12.21
C ILE A 52 1.10 -3.02 -11.01
N ALA A 53 2.06 -2.10 -10.83
CA ALA A 53 3.01 -2.10 -9.72
C ALA A 53 2.30 -2.14 -8.36
N ALA A 54 1.29 -1.30 -8.16
CA ALA A 54 0.62 -1.15 -6.88
C ALA A 54 -0.07 -2.44 -6.39
N PRO A 55 -0.98 -3.10 -7.15
CA PRO A 55 -1.59 -4.34 -6.71
C PRO A 55 -0.59 -5.49 -6.58
N LEU A 56 0.42 -5.57 -7.43
CA LEU A 56 1.41 -6.65 -7.37
C LEU A 56 2.35 -6.51 -6.17
N THR A 57 2.85 -5.31 -5.90
CA THR A 57 3.70 -5.09 -4.72
C THR A 57 2.90 -5.28 -3.44
N GLY A 58 1.64 -4.86 -3.37
CA GLY A 58 0.75 -5.13 -2.26
C GLY A 58 0.57 -6.64 -2.01
N LEU A 59 0.30 -7.40 -3.07
CA LEU A 59 0.10 -8.85 -2.97
C LEU A 59 1.38 -9.62 -2.57
N LEU A 60 2.53 -9.20 -3.06
CA LEU A 60 3.79 -9.93 -2.87
C LEU A 60 4.61 -9.40 -1.69
N VAL A 61 4.77 -8.07 -1.58
CA VAL A 61 5.66 -7.46 -0.60
C VAL A 61 5.06 -7.51 0.81
N GLN A 62 3.76 -7.20 0.97
CA GLN A 62 3.13 -7.15 2.30
C GLN A 62 3.24 -8.47 3.06
N PRO A 63 2.89 -9.65 2.52
CA PRO A 63 3.01 -10.92 3.25
C PRO A 63 4.46 -11.26 3.60
N ILE A 64 5.40 -10.96 2.68
CA ILE A 64 6.83 -11.22 2.90
C ILE A 64 7.35 -10.34 4.03
N ILE A 65 7.10 -9.05 3.98
CA ILE A 65 7.56 -8.11 5.00
C ILE A 65 6.85 -8.33 6.33
N GLY A 66 5.56 -8.61 6.33
CA GLY A 66 4.82 -9.01 7.53
C GLY A 66 5.51 -10.20 8.22
N HIS A 67 5.75 -11.27 7.46
CA HIS A 67 6.41 -12.46 7.96
C HIS A 67 7.81 -12.18 8.58
N TYR A 68 8.66 -11.45 7.87
CA TYR A 68 10.00 -11.15 8.37
C TYR A 68 9.98 -10.17 9.53
N SER A 69 9.16 -9.12 9.49
CA SER A 69 9.07 -8.14 10.56
C SER A 69 8.52 -8.72 11.86
N ASP A 70 7.72 -9.79 11.80
CA ASP A 70 7.21 -10.50 12.98
C ASP A 70 8.28 -11.35 13.68
N ARG A 71 9.33 -11.75 12.98
CA ARG A 71 10.37 -12.68 13.47
C ARG A 71 11.72 -12.05 13.71
N THR A 72 11.94 -10.86 13.18
CA THR A 72 13.20 -10.14 13.33
C THR A 72 13.22 -9.38 14.64
N TRP A 73 14.36 -9.40 15.33
CA TRP A 73 14.68 -8.50 16.41
C TRP A 73 16.07 -7.94 16.22
N THR A 74 16.18 -6.61 16.18
CA THR A 74 17.44 -5.91 16.02
C THR A 74 17.69 -4.94 17.18
N ARG A 75 18.90 -4.35 17.25
CA ARG A 75 19.19 -3.27 18.22
C ARG A 75 18.25 -2.05 18.09
N PHE A 76 17.57 -1.89 16.96
CA PHE A 76 16.63 -0.81 16.71
C PHE A 76 15.18 -1.20 16.97
N GLY A 77 14.91 -2.44 17.31
CA GLY A 77 13.60 -3.01 17.51
C GLY A 77 13.23 -4.06 16.46
N ARG A 78 11.96 -4.44 16.43
CA ARG A 78 11.38 -5.44 15.54
C ARG A 78 10.88 -4.84 14.23
N ARG A 79 10.02 -3.82 14.33
CA ARG A 79 9.31 -3.20 13.21
C ARG A 79 10.02 -1.98 12.64
N ARG A 80 10.67 -1.20 13.51
CA ARG A 80 11.31 0.09 13.17
C ARG A 80 12.32 0.01 12.03
N PRO A 81 13.20 -1.01 11.92
CA PRO A 81 14.12 -1.12 10.79
C PRO A 81 13.43 -1.21 9.43
N TYR A 82 12.31 -1.91 9.36
CA TYR A 82 11.56 -2.10 8.12
C TYR A 82 10.89 -0.82 7.66
N PHE A 83 10.12 -0.15 8.55
CA PHE A 83 9.47 1.08 8.13
C PHE A 83 10.45 2.23 7.91
N PHE A 84 11.61 2.22 8.56
CA PHE A 84 12.69 3.15 8.24
C PHE A 84 13.28 2.89 6.84
N ALA A 85 13.65 1.65 6.55
CA ALA A 85 14.19 1.29 5.23
C ALA A 85 13.19 1.60 4.10
N GLY A 86 11.92 1.22 4.30
CA GLY A 86 10.86 1.55 3.36
C GLY A 86 10.68 3.05 3.17
N ALA A 87 10.71 3.84 4.26
CA ALA A 87 10.59 5.30 4.19
C ALA A 87 11.75 5.97 3.44
N VAL A 88 12.99 5.51 3.65
CA VAL A 88 14.16 6.02 2.93
C VAL A 88 14.05 5.73 1.43
N LEU A 89 13.73 4.49 1.07
CA LEU A 89 13.60 4.09 -0.33
C LEU A 89 12.42 4.80 -1.03
N ALA A 90 11.28 4.95 -0.33
CA ALA A 90 10.13 5.68 -0.85
C ALA A 90 10.44 7.17 -1.04
N ALA A 91 11.12 7.80 -0.10
CA ALA A 91 11.56 9.19 -0.23
C ALA A 91 12.49 9.38 -1.42
N LEU A 92 13.48 8.49 -1.61
CA LEU A 92 14.37 8.52 -2.76
C LEU A 92 13.60 8.36 -4.08
N ALA A 93 12.65 7.44 -4.14
CA ALA A 93 11.80 7.27 -5.32
C ALA A 93 10.98 8.53 -5.60
N LEU A 94 10.39 9.17 -4.58
CA LEU A 94 9.66 10.43 -4.72
C LEU A 94 10.56 11.59 -5.20
N PHE A 95 11.82 11.64 -4.79
CA PHE A 95 12.76 12.67 -5.28
C PHE A 95 13.14 12.48 -6.75
N VAL A 96 13.28 11.23 -7.20
CA VAL A 96 13.77 10.92 -8.54
C VAL A 96 12.66 10.88 -9.59
N MET A 97 11.45 10.45 -9.21
CA MET A 97 10.35 10.19 -10.12
C MET A 97 9.94 11.38 -11.01
N PRO A 98 9.79 12.63 -10.51
CA PRO A 98 9.34 13.74 -11.35
C PRO A 98 10.38 14.17 -12.39
N ASP A 99 11.64 13.80 -12.22
CA ASP A 99 12.73 14.08 -13.15
C ASP A 99 12.97 12.94 -14.16
N ALA A 100 12.07 11.96 -14.22
CA ALA A 100 12.09 10.91 -15.23
C ALA A 100 11.99 11.50 -16.64
N ARG A 101 12.85 11.05 -17.56
CA ARG A 101 12.88 11.51 -18.96
C ARG A 101 12.24 10.52 -19.93
N ILE A 102 12.04 9.29 -19.48
CA ILE A 102 11.47 8.19 -20.28
C ILE A 102 10.42 7.45 -19.45
N LEU A 103 9.38 7.00 -20.14
CA LEU A 103 8.24 6.31 -19.54
C LEU A 103 8.63 5.10 -18.67
N TRP A 104 9.52 4.26 -19.19
CA TRP A 104 9.95 3.04 -18.48
C TRP A 104 10.73 3.32 -17.19
N PHE A 105 11.45 4.41 -17.12
CA PHE A 105 12.12 4.82 -15.89
C PHE A 105 11.12 5.28 -14.84
N ALA A 106 10.09 6.04 -15.23
CA ALA A 106 9.00 6.40 -14.33
C ALA A 106 8.23 5.17 -13.84
N ALA A 107 7.95 4.21 -14.74
CA ALA A 107 7.31 2.95 -14.37
C ALA A 107 8.14 2.14 -13.37
N LEU A 108 9.45 1.98 -13.62
CA LEU A 108 10.36 1.30 -12.68
C LEU A 108 10.41 2.01 -11.32
N THR A 109 10.47 3.34 -11.33
CA THR A 109 10.48 4.13 -10.10
C THR A 109 9.17 3.99 -9.34
N LEU A 110 8.02 3.84 -10.03
CA LEU A 110 6.73 3.52 -9.40
C LEU A 110 6.78 2.14 -8.70
N TRP A 111 7.36 1.12 -9.34
CA TRP A 111 7.56 -0.18 -8.69
C TRP A 111 8.38 -0.08 -7.41
N VAL A 112 9.47 0.69 -7.43
CA VAL A 112 10.31 0.94 -6.24
C VAL A 112 9.51 1.69 -5.18
N LEU A 113 8.75 2.72 -5.56
CA LEU A 113 7.93 3.51 -4.64
C LEU A 113 6.87 2.65 -3.96
N ASP A 114 6.07 1.91 -4.75
CA ASP A 114 5.02 1.06 -4.21
C ASP A 114 5.56 -0.05 -3.30
N ALA A 115 6.63 -0.73 -3.72
CA ALA A 115 7.28 -1.74 -2.89
C ALA A 115 7.77 -1.12 -1.58
N SER A 116 8.41 0.05 -1.64
CA SER A 116 8.96 0.74 -0.47
C SER A 116 7.90 1.24 0.49
N ILE A 117 6.79 1.78 -0.03
CA ILE A 117 5.62 2.16 0.77
C ILE A 117 5.05 0.92 1.48
N ASN A 118 4.91 -0.22 0.81
CA ASN A 118 4.43 -1.46 1.41
C ASN A 118 5.40 -1.99 2.49
N VAL A 119 6.73 -1.91 2.25
CA VAL A 119 7.77 -2.26 3.24
C VAL A 119 7.66 -1.39 4.50
N SER A 120 7.29 -0.11 4.35
CA SER A 120 7.09 0.80 5.48
C SER A 120 5.74 0.59 6.17
N MET A 121 4.65 0.55 5.40
CA MET A 121 3.28 0.62 5.89
C MET A 121 2.84 -0.63 6.66
N GLU A 122 3.22 -1.82 6.20
CA GLU A 122 2.76 -3.08 6.80
C GLU A 122 3.29 -3.26 8.23
N PRO A 123 4.61 -3.18 8.51
CA PRO A 123 5.11 -3.25 9.88
C PRO A 123 4.62 -2.09 10.74
N PHE A 124 4.38 -0.93 10.15
CA PHE A 124 3.91 0.25 10.87
C PHE A 124 2.47 0.07 11.39
N ARG A 125 1.57 -0.56 10.61
CA ARG A 125 0.21 -0.91 11.07
C ARG A 125 0.25 -1.83 12.28
N ALA A 126 1.06 -2.88 12.22
CA ALA A 126 1.24 -3.81 13.32
C ALA A 126 1.91 -3.15 14.53
N PHE A 127 2.84 -2.20 14.33
CA PHE A 127 3.50 -1.45 15.39
C PHE A 127 2.51 -0.71 16.30
N VAL A 128 1.44 -0.12 15.76
CA VAL A 128 0.40 0.54 16.58
C VAL A 128 -0.23 -0.46 17.56
N GLY A 129 -0.60 -1.65 17.10
CA GLY A 129 -1.13 -2.70 17.96
C GLY A 129 -0.13 -3.25 18.98
N ASP A 130 1.14 -3.40 18.55
CA ASP A 130 2.22 -3.89 19.42
C ASP A 130 2.53 -2.92 20.58
N MET A 131 2.40 -1.61 20.33
CA MET A 131 2.75 -0.57 21.31
C MET A 131 1.63 -0.25 22.28
N LEU A 132 0.38 -0.54 21.94
CA LEU A 132 -0.78 -0.14 22.72
C LEU A 132 -1.36 -1.28 23.55
N ARG A 133 -1.95 -0.94 24.68
CA ARG A 133 -2.82 -1.81 25.46
C ARG A 133 -4.12 -2.05 24.69
N LYS A 134 -4.74 -3.21 24.84
CA LYS A 134 -5.94 -3.64 24.06
C LYS A 134 -7.10 -2.63 24.14
N ASP A 135 -7.33 -2.03 25.31
CA ASP A 135 -8.37 -1.01 25.51
C ASP A 135 -8.08 0.33 24.80
N GLN A 136 -6.81 0.58 24.41
CA GLN A 136 -6.40 1.76 23.66
C GLN A 136 -6.31 1.54 22.14
N HIS A 137 -6.49 0.32 21.64
CA HIS A 137 -6.38 0.00 20.20
C HIS A 137 -7.33 0.88 19.37
N THR A 138 -8.60 1.02 19.80
CA THR A 138 -9.58 1.87 19.10
C THR A 138 -9.10 3.32 18.96
N ALA A 139 -8.60 3.91 20.05
CA ALA A 139 -8.08 5.28 20.03
C ALA A 139 -6.81 5.42 19.16
N GLY A 140 -5.90 4.44 19.23
CA GLY A 140 -4.69 4.42 18.42
C GLY A 140 -4.99 4.33 16.93
N TYR A 141 -5.85 3.41 16.51
CA TYR A 141 -6.24 3.27 15.11
C TYR A 141 -7.10 4.43 14.61
N ALA A 142 -7.93 5.04 15.46
CA ALA A 142 -8.66 6.25 15.09
C ALA A 142 -7.70 7.41 14.80
N LEU A 143 -6.69 7.62 15.66
CA LEU A 143 -5.68 8.66 15.44
C LEU A 143 -4.83 8.36 14.19
N GLN A 144 -4.48 7.10 13.95
CA GLN A 144 -3.82 6.67 12.71
C GLN A 144 -4.68 7.01 11.48
N THR A 145 -5.99 6.75 11.53
CA THR A 145 -6.92 7.07 10.44
C THR A 145 -7.00 8.59 10.21
N ALA A 146 -6.97 9.39 11.28
CA ALA A 146 -6.91 10.85 11.17
C ALA A 146 -5.64 11.32 10.45
N PHE A 147 -4.48 10.75 10.77
CA PHE A 147 -3.22 11.06 10.09
C PHE A 147 -3.20 10.60 8.63
N ILE A 148 -3.76 9.42 8.34
CA ILE A 148 -3.94 8.94 6.97
C ILE A 148 -4.74 9.95 6.16
N GLY A 149 -5.89 10.38 6.67
CA GLY A 149 -6.75 11.34 5.98
C GLY A 149 -6.12 12.72 5.83
N ALA A 150 -5.52 13.25 6.89
CA ALA A 150 -4.84 14.53 6.84
C ALA A 150 -3.67 14.53 5.86
N GLY A 151 -2.85 13.46 5.85
CA GLY A 151 -1.77 13.29 4.90
C GLY A 151 -2.26 13.20 3.46
N ALA A 152 -3.35 12.46 3.23
CA ALA A 152 -3.96 12.34 1.90
C ALA A 152 -4.48 13.68 1.37
N VAL A 153 -5.14 14.49 2.22
CA VAL A 153 -5.62 15.83 1.85
C VAL A 153 -4.44 16.73 1.51
N VAL A 154 -3.41 16.79 2.36
CA VAL A 154 -2.22 17.62 2.13
C VAL A 154 -1.52 17.20 0.83
N GLY A 155 -1.23 15.91 0.65
CA GLY A 155 -0.55 15.41 -0.55
C GLY A 155 -1.34 15.69 -1.83
N SER A 156 -2.64 15.48 -1.82
CA SER A 156 -3.50 15.71 -2.99
C SER A 156 -3.60 17.21 -3.36
N LEU A 157 -3.70 18.11 -2.38
CA LEU A 157 -3.84 19.54 -2.63
C LEU A 157 -2.53 20.26 -2.99
N PHE A 158 -1.38 19.69 -2.64
CA PHE A 158 -0.13 20.42 -2.68
C PHE A 158 0.25 20.94 -4.08
N PRO A 159 0.11 20.18 -5.20
CA PRO A 159 0.35 20.72 -6.56
C PRO A 159 -0.56 21.90 -6.89
N PHE A 160 -1.85 21.83 -6.56
CA PHE A 160 -2.81 22.90 -6.77
C PHE A 160 -2.41 24.18 -6.01
N VAL A 161 -2.03 24.05 -4.75
CA VAL A 161 -1.56 25.19 -3.94
C VAL A 161 -0.31 25.84 -4.56
N LEU A 162 0.67 25.05 -4.99
CA LEU A 162 1.87 25.59 -5.65
C LEU A 162 1.55 26.33 -6.93
N THR A 163 0.61 25.83 -7.74
CA THR A 163 0.14 26.55 -8.96
C THR A 163 -0.45 27.91 -8.60
N HIS A 164 -1.27 28.02 -7.55
CA HIS A 164 -1.86 29.28 -7.09
C HIS A 164 -0.85 30.21 -6.43
N LEU A 165 0.25 29.70 -5.92
CA LEU A 165 1.39 30.50 -5.45
C LEU A 165 2.30 30.99 -6.59
N GLY A 166 1.95 30.72 -7.85
CA GLY A 166 2.67 31.18 -9.02
C GLY A 166 3.89 30.33 -9.40
N VAL A 167 4.02 29.11 -8.85
CA VAL A 167 5.08 28.19 -9.27
C VAL A 167 4.81 27.75 -10.71
N SER A 168 5.77 27.95 -11.59
CA SER A 168 5.69 27.64 -13.03
C SER A 168 6.95 26.94 -13.53
N GLY A 169 6.91 26.44 -14.76
CA GLY A 169 8.01 25.70 -15.39
C GLY A 169 7.79 24.19 -15.41
N ALA A 170 8.78 23.49 -15.94
CA ALA A 170 8.75 22.02 -16.08
C ALA A 170 10.06 21.41 -15.60
N ALA A 171 9.97 20.15 -15.12
CA ALA A 171 11.12 19.28 -14.85
C ALA A 171 11.72 18.74 -16.17
N LEU A 172 12.80 17.97 -16.05
CA LEU A 172 13.58 17.48 -17.20
C LEU A 172 12.78 16.62 -18.21
N GLY A 173 11.72 15.94 -17.76
CA GLY A 173 10.83 15.12 -18.60
C GLY A 173 9.56 15.85 -19.07
N GLY A 174 9.46 17.17 -18.88
CA GLY A 174 8.25 17.93 -19.18
C GLY A 174 7.17 17.91 -18.09
N VAL A 175 7.38 17.18 -17.00
CA VAL A 175 6.49 17.16 -15.84
C VAL A 175 6.43 18.56 -15.20
N PRO A 176 5.24 19.08 -14.84
CA PRO A 176 5.15 20.41 -14.24
C PRO A 176 5.97 20.57 -12.97
N ALA A 177 6.58 21.75 -12.81
CA ALA A 177 7.40 22.06 -11.62
C ALA A 177 6.59 21.95 -10.31
N THR A 178 5.30 22.23 -10.34
CA THR A 178 4.39 22.07 -9.21
C THR A 178 4.31 20.61 -8.75
N VAL A 179 4.24 19.66 -9.67
CA VAL A 179 4.29 18.22 -9.37
C VAL A 179 5.68 17.84 -8.82
N ARG A 180 6.75 18.30 -9.45
CA ARG A 180 8.12 18.06 -9.01
C ARG A 180 8.35 18.46 -7.56
N TYR A 181 8.04 19.71 -7.23
CA TYR A 181 8.22 20.21 -5.86
C TYR A 181 7.27 19.53 -4.86
N SER A 182 6.07 19.13 -5.30
CA SER A 182 5.15 18.37 -4.47
C SER A 182 5.70 16.99 -4.09
N PHE A 183 6.31 16.30 -5.06
CA PHE A 183 6.95 15.01 -4.80
C PHE A 183 8.16 15.15 -3.89
N TRP A 184 8.98 16.18 -4.05
CA TRP A 184 10.09 16.46 -3.15
C TRP A 184 9.61 16.79 -1.74
N PHE A 185 8.59 17.62 -1.61
CA PHE A 185 7.95 17.87 -0.32
C PHE A 185 7.41 16.57 0.29
N GLY A 186 6.72 15.75 -0.49
CA GLY A 186 6.18 14.45 -0.04
C GLY A 186 7.26 13.50 0.44
N GLY A 187 8.36 13.38 -0.29
CA GLY A 187 9.51 12.56 0.11
C GLY A 187 10.14 13.04 1.42
N LEU A 188 10.32 14.34 1.58
CA LEU A 188 10.85 14.93 2.81
C LEU A 188 9.86 14.75 3.98
N ALA A 189 8.58 15.04 3.77
CA ALA A 189 7.55 14.91 4.79
C ALA A 189 7.41 13.45 5.26
N LEU A 190 7.43 12.49 4.33
CA LEU A 190 7.41 11.07 4.63
C LEU A 190 8.61 10.67 5.50
N LEU A 191 9.80 11.05 5.09
CA LEU A 191 11.02 10.70 5.83
C LEU A 191 11.02 11.33 7.22
N LEU A 192 10.69 12.61 7.34
CA LEU A 192 10.67 13.32 8.63
C LEU A 192 9.59 12.79 9.57
N ALA A 193 8.39 12.47 9.06
CA ALA A 193 7.31 11.90 9.89
C ALA A 193 7.67 10.51 10.43
N VAL A 194 8.28 9.66 9.61
CA VAL A 194 8.74 8.34 10.04
C VAL A 194 9.91 8.46 11.02
N LEU A 195 10.87 9.34 10.75
CA LEU A 195 11.98 9.63 11.68
C LEU A 195 11.49 10.16 13.04
N TRP A 196 10.45 11.01 13.04
CA TRP A 196 9.80 11.45 14.27
C TRP A 196 9.29 10.27 15.09
N THR A 197 8.51 9.39 14.47
CA THR A 197 8.00 8.20 15.17
C THR A 197 9.15 7.33 15.68
N ILE A 198 10.19 7.09 14.88
CA ILE A 198 11.36 6.32 15.32
C ILE A 198 12.08 6.98 16.50
N GLY A 199 12.29 8.29 16.44
CA GLY A 199 13.01 9.03 17.47
C GLY A 199 12.25 9.15 18.81
N THR A 200 10.92 9.20 18.76
CA THR A 200 10.06 9.45 19.92
C THR A 200 9.47 8.20 20.55
N THR A 201 9.63 7.03 19.91
CA THR A 201 9.07 5.76 20.40
C THR A 201 10.17 4.72 20.63
N ARG A 202 9.92 3.74 21.49
CA ARG A 202 10.76 2.56 21.70
C ARG A 202 9.90 1.31 21.75
N GLU A 203 10.26 0.29 20.99
CA GLU A 203 9.57 -1.00 21.04
C GLU A 203 9.88 -1.75 22.34
N TYR A 204 8.89 -2.51 22.82
CA TYR A 204 9.09 -3.43 23.93
C TYR A 204 9.96 -4.60 23.48
N ASN A 205 10.96 -4.95 24.28
CA ASN A 205 11.81 -6.09 23.98
C ASN A 205 11.02 -7.43 24.10
N PRO A 206 11.55 -8.54 23.54
CA PRO A 206 10.84 -9.83 23.55
C PRO A 206 10.47 -10.32 24.96
N GLU A 207 11.30 -10.02 25.98
CA GLU A 207 11.04 -10.39 27.37
C GLU A 207 9.87 -9.60 27.95
N GLN A 208 9.80 -8.29 27.65
CA GLN A 208 8.69 -7.43 28.04
C GLN A 208 7.39 -7.87 27.37
N MET A 209 7.44 -8.19 26.06
CA MET A 209 6.28 -8.67 25.33
C MET A 209 5.76 -9.98 25.91
N ALA A 210 6.64 -10.93 26.25
CA ALA A 210 6.28 -12.18 26.91
C ALA A 210 5.66 -11.92 28.32
N ALA A 211 6.18 -10.93 29.06
CA ALA A 211 5.64 -10.54 30.36
C ALA A 211 4.21 -9.94 30.28
N PHE A 212 3.88 -9.32 29.13
CA PHE A 212 2.53 -8.82 28.82
C PHE A 212 1.58 -9.91 28.29
N GLY A 213 2.06 -11.16 28.14
CA GLY A 213 1.26 -12.28 27.63
C GLY A 213 1.12 -12.32 26.12
N GLU A 214 1.97 -11.60 25.40
CA GLU A 214 2.04 -11.68 23.94
C GLU A 214 2.81 -12.93 23.51
N PRO A 215 2.49 -13.53 22.35
CA PRO A 215 3.23 -14.69 21.83
C PRO A 215 4.72 -14.38 21.66
N ARG A 216 5.58 -15.36 21.93
CA ARG A 216 7.01 -15.20 21.66
C ARG A 216 7.26 -15.08 20.17
N LEU A 217 8.37 -14.42 19.81
CA LEU A 217 8.81 -14.28 18.42
C LEU A 217 8.85 -15.69 17.75
N GLY A 218 8.06 -15.84 16.70
CA GLY A 218 8.00 -17.10 15.92
C GLY A 218 7.08 -18.21 16.44
N GLU A 219 6.44 -18.06 17.62
CA GLU A 219 5.54 -19.10 18.16
C GLU A 219 4.20 -19.29 17.41
N THR A 220 3.76 -18.32 16.65
CA THR A 220 2.46 -18.33 15.95
C THR A 220 2.37 -19.29 14.76
N ALA A 221 3.44 -19.97 14.38
CA ALA A 221 3.60 -20.56 13.06
C ALA A 221 3.33 -22.09 12.92
N THR A 222 2.95 -22.80 13.97
CA THR A 222 2.81 -24.28 13.87
C THR A 222 1.46 -24.75 13.30
N HIS A 223 0.38 -24.00 13.49
CA HIS A 223 -0.96 -24.37 13.01
C HIS A 223 -1.13 -24.31 11.49
N PRO A 224 -0.67 -23.26 10.77
CA PRO A 224 -0.85 -23.17 9.32
C PRO A 224 -0.11 -24.28 8.57
N VAL A 225 1.10 -24.64 8.99
CA VAL A 225 1.93 -25.67 8.34
C VAL A 225 1.31 -27.07 8.45
N ARG A 226 0.75 -27.42 9.62
CA ARG A 226 0.07 -28.71 9.79
C ARG A 226 -1.19 -28.81 8.94
N ALA A 227 -1.99 -27.75 8.91
CA ALA A 227 -3.18 -27.68 8.07
C ALA A 227 -2.82 -27.77 6.57
N LEU A 228 -1.70 -27.17 6.17
CA LEU A 228 -1.20 -27.23 4.80
C LEU A 228 -0.71 -28.63 4.41
N ALA A 229 0.02 -29.31 5.29
CA ALA A 229 0.50 -30.68 5.05
C ALA A 229 -0.64 -31.70 4.86
N ALA A 230 -1.76 -31.48 5.56
CA ALA A 230 -2.97 -32.32 5.45
C ALA A 230 -3.77 -32.05 4.16
N ARG A 231 -3.51 -30.95 3.44
CA ARG A 231 -4.25 -30.60 2.22
C ARG A 231 -3.90 -31.51 1.06
N GLY A 232 -4.93 -31.84 0.27
CA GLY A 232 -4.76 -32.48 -1.04
C GLY A 232 -4.23 -31.49 -2.09
N LEU A 233 -3.54 -32.00 -3.10
CA LEU A 233 -3.03 -31.19 -4.23
C LEU A 233 -4.13 -30.74 -5.20
N GLY A 234 -5.33 -31.31 -5.11
CA GLY A 234 -6.44 -31.03 -6.05
C GLY A 234 -6.81 -29.55 -6.14
N SER A 235 -6.83 -28.82 -5.01
CA SER A 235 -7.11 -27.40 -5.01
C SER A 235 -6.00 -26.58 -5.72
N SER A 236 -4.75 -26.99 -5.60
CA SER A 236 -3.63 -26.34 -6.27
C SER A 236 -3.69 -26.56 -7.78
N PHE A 237 -4.01 -27.75 -8.23
CA PHE A 237 -4.25 -28.03 -9.65
C PHE A 237 -5.48 -27.28 -10.20
N ALA A 238 -6.53 -27.11 -9.39
CA ALA A 238 -7.68 -26.29 -9.78
C ALA A 238 -7.30 -24.83 -10.03
N TRP A 239 -6.44 -24.24 -9.22
CA TRP A 239 -5.91 -22.88 -9.44
C TRP A 239 -5.08 -22.78 -10.73
N ILE A 240 -4.21 -23.77 -10.98
CA ILE A 240 -3.41 -23.83 -12.24
C ILE A 240 -4.35 -23.96 -13.43
N ALA A 241 -5.34 -24.86 -13.37
CA ALA A 241 -6.30 -25.05 -14.45
C ALA A 241 -7.15 -23.81 -14.72
N ALA A 242 -7.62 -23.14 -13.67
CA ALA A 242 -8.36 -21.87 -13.79
C ALA A 242 -7.48 -20.79 -14.45
N GLY A 243 -6.24 -20.64 -14.00
CA GLY A 243 -5.31 -19.69 -14.58
C GLY A 243 -4.95 -19.99 -16.04
N ALA A 244 -4.70 -21.26 -16.37
CA ALA A 244 -4.48 -21.70 -17.76
C ALA A 244 -5.72 -21.47 -18.64
N GLY A 245 -6.91 -21.74 -18.12
CA GLY A 245 -8.18 -21.44 -18.80
C GLY A 245 -8.33 -19.97 -19.13
N ILE A 246 -7.97 -19.07 -18.19
CA ILE A 246 -7.97 -17.62 -18.42
C ILE A 246 -6.97 -17.26 -19.52
N VAL A 247 -5.72 -17.74 -19.44
CA VAL A 247 -4.68 -17.46 -20.45
C VAL A 247 -5.13 -17.88 -21.85
N ILE A 248 -5.79 -19.02 -21.98
CA ILE A 248 -6.34 -19.52 -23.25
C ILE A 248 -7.55 -18.66 -23.70
N ALA A 249 -8.38 -18.22 -22.75
CA ALA A 249 -9.56 -17.41 -23.07
C ALA A 249 -9.22 -16.02 -23.60
N VAL A 250 -8.06 -15.43 -23.20
CA VAL A 250 -7.66 -14.09 -23.64
C VAL A 250 -7.66 -13.92 -25.16
N PRO A 251 -6.94 -14.72 -25.96
CA PRO A 251 -6.96 -14.60 -27.41
C PRO A 251 -8.29 -15.07 -28.03
N MET A 252 -8.97 -16.06 -27.44
CA MET A 252 -10.24 -16.57 -27.96
C MET A 252 -11.39 -15.59 -27.84
N LEU A 253 -11.40 -14.78 -26.80
CA LEU A 253 -12.44 -13.80 -26.50
C LEU A 253 -11.99 -12.36 -26.76
N SER A 254 -10.82 -12.16 -27.37
CA SER A 254 -10.21 -10.83 -27.64
C SER A 254 -10.18 -9.94 -26.38
N LEU A 255 -9.85 -10.54 -25.23
CA LEU A 255 -9.76 -9.81 -23.96
C LEU A 255 -8.50 -8.93 -23.90
N GLN A 256 -8.53 -7.97 -23.01
CA GLN A 256 -7.39 -7.08 -22.75
C GLN A 256 -6.17 -7.86 -22.24
N LYS A 257 -4.95 -7.41 -22.63
CA LYS A 257 -3.68 -8.09 -22.30
C LYS A 257 -3.43 -8.21 -20.79
N GLU A 258 -3.98 -7.31 -19.99
CA GLU A 258 -3.88 -7.32 -18.53
C GLU A 258 -4.49 -8.59 -17.91
N VAL A 259 -5.45 -9.21 -18.58
CA VAL A 259 -6.09 -10.45 -18.11
C VAL A 259 -5.10 -11.62 -18.08
N TYR A 260 -4.03 -11.60 -18.91
CA TYR A 260 -2.93 -12.57 -18.81
C TYR A 260 -2.30 -12.57 -17.41
N LEU A 261 -2.19 -11.41 -16.77
CA LEU A 261 -1.63 -11.32 -15.43
C LEU A 261 -2.46 -12.08 -14.41
N LEU A 262 -3.80 -11.96 -14.48
CA LEU A 262 -4.69 -12.72 -13.58
C LEU A 262 -4.47 -14.22 -13.76
N GLY A 263 -4.40 -14.70 -15.01
CA GLY A 263 -4.09 -16.09 -15.31
C GLY A 263 -2.73 -16.52 -14.75
N ALA A 264 -1.69 -15.71 -14.97
CA ALA A 264 -0.35 -15.97 -14.48
C ALA A 264 -0.28 -16.00 -12.94
N LEU A 265 -0.98 -15.09 -12.25
CA LEU A 265 -1.04 -15.07 -10.78
C LEU A 265 -1.72 -16.32 -10.20
N LEU A 266 -2.81 -16.80 -10.82
CA LEU A 266 -3.47 -18.03 -10.39
C LEU A 266 -2.58 -19.26 -10.62
N ILE A 267 -1.88 -19.34 -11.74
CA ILE A 267 -0.90 -20.40 -12.01
C ILE A 267 0.24 -20.33 -10.98
N ALA A 268 0.81 -19.15 -10.75
CA ALA A 268 1.90 -18.95 -9.80
C ALA A 268 1.48 -19.35 -8.37
N TYR A 269 0.27 -18.96 -7.95
CA TYR A 269 -0.27 -19.37 -6.64
C TYR A 269 -0.48 -20.88 -6.56
N GLY A 270 -0.99 -21.53 -7.60
CA GLY A 270 -1.15 -22.96 -7.67
C GLY A 270 0.18 -23.72 -7.55
N VAL A 271 1.20 -23.26 -8.28
CA VAL A 271 2.58 -23.82 -8.24
C VAL A 271 3.20 -23.60 -6.86
N ALA A 272 3.12 -22.39 -6.31
CA ALA A 272 3.59 -22.06 -4.97
C ALA A 272 2.90 -22.91 -3.90
N SER A 273 1.59 -23.16 -4.05
CA SER A 273 0.81 -24.01 -3.16
C SER A 273 1.27 -25.49 -3.22
N ILE A 274 1.56 -26.03 -4.40
CA ILE A 274 2.12 -27.38 -4.54
C ILE A 274 3.47 -27.46 -3.82
N ALA A 275 4.38 -26.52 -4.11
CA ALA A 275 5.70 -26.48 -3.49
C ALA A 275 5.60 -26.39 -1.96
N ALA A 276 4.74 -25.53 -1.43
CA ALA A 276 4.51 -25.37 0.00
C ALA A 276 3.96 -26.63 0.66
N ILE A 277 2.98 -27.31 0.03
CA ILE A 277 2.41 -28.59 0.52
C ILE A 277 3.49 -29.67 0.56
N LEU A 278 4.30 -29.80 -0.49
CA LEU A 278 5.38 -30.79 -0.56
C LEU A 278 6.45 -30.54 0.49
N LEU A 279 6.86 -29.28 0.69
CA LEU A 279 7.80 -28.89 1.75
C LEU A 279 7.25 -29.18 3.13
N ALA A 280 5.96 -28.87 3.38
CA ALA A 280 5.30 -29.14 4.65
C ALA A 280 5.22 -30.65 4.95
N ARG A 281 4.90 -31.48 3.94
CA ARG A 281 4.88 -32.94 4.07
C ARG A 281 6.26 -33.56 4.29
N GLY A 282 7.29 -32.95 3.69
CA GLY A 282 8.70 -33.35 3.86
C GLY A 282 9.34 -32.89 5.16
N GLY A 283 8.58 -32.35 6.12
CA GLY A 283 9.10 -31.83 7.40
C GLY A 283 9.87 -30.51 7.28
N LYS A 284 9.90 -29.88 6.10
CA LYS A 284 10.56 -28.58 5.82
C LYS A 284 9.55 -27.43 5.74
N GLY A 285 8.44 -27.52 6.47
CA GLY A 285 7.36 -26.52 6.41
C GLY A 285 7.66 -25.22 7.16
N ASP A 286 8.71 -25.15 7.97
CA ASP A 286 9.12 -23.89 8.64
C ASP A 286 9.95 -23.02 7.69
N ASN A 287 9.29 -22.53 6.66
CA ASN A 287 9.88 -21.62 5.67
C ASN A 287 8.84 -20.55 5.26
N PRO A 288 9.26 -19.37 4.78
CA PRO A 288 8.34 -18.27 4.43
C PRO A 288 7.25 -18.67 3.45
N LEU A 289 7.57 -19.48 2.44
CA LEU A 289 6.59 -19.89 1.43
C LEU A 289 5.47 -20.74 2.04
N SER A 290 5.82 -21.75 2.83
CA SER A 290 4.84 -22.64 3.46
C SER A 290 3.97 -21.90 4.48
N LEU A 291 4.52 -20.93 5.17
CA LEU A 291 3.80 -20.13 6.16
C LEU A 291 2.82 -19.17 5.48
N ILE A 292 3.29 -18.39 4.49
CA ILE A 292 2.44 -17.45 3.74
C ILE A 292 1.31 -18.19 3.01
N VAL A 293 1.64 -19.28 2.30
CA VAL A 293 0.62 -20.09 1.62
C VAL A 293 -0.32 -20.77 2.62
N GLY A 294 0.20 -21.19 3.76
CA GLY A 294 -0.58 -21.78 4.85
C GLY A 294 -1.60 -20.81 5.44
N ASP A 295 -1.21 -19.56 5.65
CA ASP A 295 -2.08 -18.50 6.15
C ASP A 295 -3.20 -18.17 5.14
N PHE A 296 -2.87 -18.04 3.85
CA PHE A 296 -3.88 -17.90 2.80
C PHE A 296 -4.83 -19.10 2.75
N ALA A 297 -4.27 -20.29 2.84
CA ALA A 297 -5.04 -21.53 2.81
C ALA A 297 -5.94 -21.70 4.04
N GLY A 298 -5.48 -21.28 5.21
CA GLY A 298 -6.17 -21.30 6.49
C GLY A 298 -7.12 -20.13 6.74
N MET A 299 -7.25 -19.22 5.81
CA MET A 299 -8.05 -17.99 5.95
C MET A 299 -9.49 -18.29 6.42
N PRO A 300 -9.97 -17.67 7.52
CA PRO A 300 -11.33 -17.85 8.03
C PRO A 300 -12.41 -17.44 6.99
N THR A 301 -13.60 -18.06 7.08
CA THR A 301 -14.70 -17.81 6.13
C THR A 301 -15.10 -16.33 6.06
N VAL A 302 -15.09 -15.63 7.21
CA VAL A 302 -15.39 -14.19 7.27
C VAL A 302 -14.37 -13.41 6.44
N MET A 303 -13.09 -13.72 6.56
CA MET A 303 -12.02 -13.06 5.80
C MET A 303 -12.14 -13.35 4.29
N LYS A 304 -12.54 -14.56 3.91
CA LYS A 304 -12.78 -14.88 2.48
C LYS A 304 -13.93 -14.08 1.89
N ARG A 305 -15.02 -13.91 2.64
CA ARG A 305 -16.15 -13.06 2.22
C ARG A 305 -15.74 -11.59 2.12
N LEU A 306 -14.98 -11.12 3.11
CA LEU A 306 -14.45 -9.76 3.10
C LEU A 306 -13.49 -9.53 1.92
N ALA A 307 -12.63 -10.50 1.60
CA ALA A 307 -11.72 -10.43 0.45
C ALA A 307 -12.49 -10.25 -0.87
N LEU A 308 -13.63 -10.92 -1.04
CA LEU A 308 -14.48 -10.75 -2.22
C LEU A 308 -15.06 -9.33 -2.32
N VAL A 309 -15.57 -8.80 -1.21
CA VAL A 309 -16.09 -7.41 -1.14
C VAL A 309 -14.97 -6.42 -1.45
N GLN A 310 -13.80 -6.62 -0.84
CA GLN A 310 -12.63 -5.77 -1.05
C GLN A 310 -12.12 -5.80 -2.49
N PHE A 311 -12.18 -6.97 -3.15
CA PHE A 311 -11.80 -7.08 -4.56
C PHE A 311 -12.60 -6.10 -5.43
N PHE A 312 -13.92 -6.09 -5.34
CA PHE A 312 -14.75 -5.18 -6.13
C PHE A 312 -14.58 -3.72 -5.72
N SER A 313 -14.50 -3.43 -4.41
CA SER A 313 -14.33 -2.06 -3.91
C SER A 313 -12.99 -1.47 -4.36
N TRP A 314 -11.89 -2.22 -4.22
CA TRP A 314 -10.58 -1.77 -4.66
C TRP A 314 -10.45 -1.67 -6.17
N SER A 315 -11.11 -2.56 -6.93
CA SER A 315 -11.14 -2.45 -8.39
C SER A 315 -11.75 -1.11 -8.84
N ALA A 316 -12.87 -0.70 -8.23
CA ALA A 316 -13.47 0.59 -8.52
C ALA A 316 -12.56 1.78 -8.16
N LEU A 317 -11.89 1.73 -7.00
CA LEU A 317 -10.95 2.76 -6.58
C LEU A 317 -9.73 2.84 -7.51
N PHE A 318 -9.19 1.70 -7.96
CA PHE A 318 -8.08 1.69 -8.90
C PHE A 318 -8.46 2.31 -10.25
N ILE A 319 -9.62 1.99 -10.79
CA ILE A 319 -10.13 2.63 -12.01
C ILE A 319 -10.23 4.15 -11.81
N MET A 320 -10.74 4.60 -10.68
CA MET A 320 -10.79 6.02 -10.34
C MET A 320 -9.39 6.65 -10.33
N TRP A 321 -8.42 6.07 -9.64
CA TRP A 321 -7.08 6.66 -9.55
C TRP A 321 -6.34 6.69 -10.90
N ILE A 322 -6.51 5.66 -11.72
CA ILE A 322 -5.84 5.57 -13.03
C ILE A 322 -6.42 6.59 -14.01
N TYR A 323 -7.75 6.68 -14.09
CA TYR A 323 -8.42 7.36 -15.20
C TYR A 323 -9.01 8.73 -14.85
N THR A 324 -9.09 9.14 -13.58
CA THR A 324 -9.69 10.45 -13.24
C THR A 324 -8.92 11.61 -13.87
N THR A 325 -7.59 11.57 -13.89
CA THR A 325 -6.80 12.66 -14.49
C THR A 325 -7.09 12.84 -15.99
N PRO A 326 -6.96 11.83 -16.86
CA PRO A 326 -7.28 12.00 -18.27
C PRO A 326 -8.76 12.33 -18.51
N VAL A 327 -9.68 11.77 -17.73
CA VAL A 327 -11.12 12.08 -17.86
C VAL A 327 -11.41 13.53 -17.54
N VAL A 328 -10.93 14.04 -16.42
CA VAL A 328 -11.14 15.44 -16.01
C VAL A 328 -10.49 16.39 -17.02
N ALA A 329 -9.25 16.13 -17.43
CA ALA A 329 -8.55 16.97 -18.39
C ALA A 329 -9.28 17.02 -19.74
N GLN A 330 -9.73 15.90 -20.27
CA GLN A 330 -10.38 15.84 -21.58
C GLN A 330 -11.80 16.39 -21.55
N TYR A 331 -12.63 15.99 -20.59
CA TYR A 331 -14.06 16.35 -20.61
C TYR A 331 -14.38 17.66 -19.91
N ALA A 332 -13.67 18.04 -18.84
CA ALA A 332 -13.94 19.27 -18.13
C ALA A 332 -13.07 20.44 -18.61
N PHE A 333 -11.84 20.18 -19.07
CA PHE A 333 -10.91 21.18 -19.55
C PHE A 333 -10.69 21.17 -21.06
N GLY A 334 -11.30 20.22 -21.80
CA GLY A 334 -11.21 20.13 -23.25
C GLY A 334 -9.78 19.84 -23.77
N ALA A 335 -8.91 19.29 -22.94
CA ALA A 335 -7.50 19.12 -23.22
C ALA A 335 -7.13 17.65 -23.40
N SER A 336 -6.73 17.27 -24.61
CA SER A 336 -6.22 15.93 -24.94
C SER A 336 -4.68 15.84 -24.90
N ASP A 337 -3.97 16.96 -25.03
CA ASP A 337 -2.50 17.01 -24.98
C ASP A 337 -2.01 17.10 -23.53
N PRO A 338 -1.32 16.06 -23.02
CA PRO A 338 -0.83 16.02 -21.64
C PRO A 338 0.20 17.10 -21.29
N THR A 339 0.81 17.73 -22.30
CA THR A 339 1.79 18.81 -22.11
C THR A 339 1.14 20.20 -22.05
N SER A 340 -0.14 20.31 -22.42
CA SER A 340 -0.86 21.58 -22.46
C SER A 340 -1.14 22.15 -21.05
N ALA A 341 -1.24 23.48 -20.98
CA ALA A 341 -1.59 24.18 -19.74
C ALA A 341 -3.00 23.79 -19.24
N ALA A 342 -3.94 23.57 -20.15
CA ALA A 342 -5.31 23.16 -19.82
C ALA A 342 -5.35 21.74 -19.24
N TYR A 343 -4.58 20.80 -19.78
CA TYR A 343 -4.44 19.45 -19.20
C TYR A 343 -3.85 19.51 -17.79
N ASN A 344 -2.83 20.34 -17.62
CA ASN A 344 -2.17 20.51 -16.33
C ASN A 344 -3.11 21.15 -15.29
N ALA A 345 -3.94 22.12 -15.69
CA ALA A 345 -4.99 22.65 -14.82
C ALA A 345 -6.01 21.58 -14.42
N GLY A 346 -6.42 20.72 -15.36
CA GLY A 346 -7.25 19.55 -15.07
C GLY A 346 -6.62 18.61 -14.05
N GLY A 347 -5.33 18.31 -14.19
CA GLY A 347 -4.57 17.49 -13.24
C GLY A 347 -4.50 18.11 -11.83
N ASP A 348 -4.35 19.42 -11.72
CA ASP A 348 -4.37 20.12 -10.43
C ASP A 348 -5.76 20.03 -9.76
N TRP A 349 -6.85 20.16 -10.56
CA TRP A 349 -8.22 19.94 -10.07
C TRP A 349 -8.49 18.51 -9.60
N VAL A 350 -7.89 17.51 -10.22
CA VAL A 350 -7.95 16.11 -9.70
C VAL A 350 -7.38 16.03 -8.30
N GLY A 351 -6.30 16.75 -8.00
CA GLY A 351 -5.78 16.89 -6.63
C GLY A 351 -6.83 17.43 -5.65
N VAL A 352 -7.60 18.46 -6.05
CA VAL A 352 -8.71 19.00 -5.24
C VAL A 352 -9.81 17.96 -5.03
N LEU A 353 -10.24 17.25 -6.09
CA LEU A 353 -11.25 16.20 -6.00
C LEU A 353 -10.83 15.08 -5.04
N PHE A 354 -9.58 14.65 -5.13
CA PHE A 354 -9.05 13.62 -4.24
C PHE A 354 -8.89 14.11 -2.80
N ALA A 355 -8.58 15.39 -2.59
CA ALA A 355 -8.56 15.98 -1.25
C ALA A 355 -9.95 16.01 -0.62
N VAL A 356 -10.98 16.39 -1.37
CA VAL A 356 -12.38 16.36 -0.91
C VAL A 356 -12.80 14.91 -0.59
N TYR A 357 -12.54 13.99 -1.51
CA TYR A 357 -12.82 12.56 -1.31
C TYR A 357 -12.17 12.04 -0.01
N ASN A 358 -10.86 12.24 0.16
CA ASN A 358 -10.13 11.78 1.35
C ASN A 358 -10.58 12.50 2.62
N GLY A 359 -10.89 13.80 2.54
CA GLY A 359 -11.39 14.58 3.68
C GLY A 359 -12.75 14.08 4.16
N VAL A 360 -13.69 13.87 3.24
CA VAL A 360 -15.01 13.32 3.56
C VAL A 360 -14.89 11.90 4.12
N ALA A 361 -14.08 11.04 3.47
CA ALA A 361 -13.86 9.67 3.94
C ALA A 361 -13.30 9.65 5.37
N THR A 362 -12.37 10.56 5.69
CA THR A 362 -11.79 10.70 7.04
C THR A 362 -12.82 11.14 8.06
N ILE A 363 -13.64 12.15 7.73
CA ILE A 363 -14.71 12.63 8.63
C ILE A 363 -15.71 11.50 8.92
N VAL A 364 -16.15 10.79 7.90
CA VAL A 364 -17.06 9.65 8.03
C VAL A 364 -16.44 8.54 8.88
N ALA A 365 -15.16 8.19 8.63
CA ALA A 365 -14.47 7.16 9.40
C ALA A 365 -14.31 7.51 10.88
N LEU A 366 -14.07 8.77 11.20
CA LEU A 366 -13.86 9.20 12.59
C LEU A 366 -15.14 9.48 13.35
N LEU A 367 -16.17 10.02 12.69
CA LEU A 367 -17.38 10.50 13.37
C LEU A 367 -18.58 9.58 13.18
N VAL A 368 -18.74 8.96 12.02
CA VAL A 368 -19.95 8.20 11.69
C VAL A 368 -19.78 6.71 11.98
N LEU A 369 -18.67 6.10 11.53
CA LEU A 369 -18.47 4.66 11.69
C LEU A 369 -18.47 4.19 13.16
N PRO A 370 -17.85 4.89 14.14
CA PRO A 370 -17.92 4.47 15.54
C PRO A 370 -19.35 4.47 16.09
N GLN A 371 -20.18 5.44 15.66
CA GLN A 371 -21.58 5.52 16.09
C GLN A 371 -22.44 4.41 15.50
N LEU A 372 -22.17 4.02 14.26
CA LEU A 372 -22.84 2.89 13.61
C LEU A 372 -22.42 1.56 14.26
N ALA A 373 -21.12 1.36 14.49
CA ALA A 373 -20.58 0.16 15.12
C ALA A 373 -21.10 -0.05 16.55
N ALA A 374 -21.39 1.03 17.28
CA ALA A 374 -21.96 0.94 18.62
C ALA A 374 -23.46 0.53 18.65
N ARG A 375 -24.14 0.53 17.48
CA ARG A 375 -25.56 0.18 17.35
C ARG A 375 -25.79 -1.24 16.81
N ILE A 376 -24.75 -1.89 16.32
CA ILE A 376 -24.72 -3.26 15.80
C ILE A 376 -24.12 -4.19 16.87
#